data_12a9650b9236eb315cd2df8338fde6f8
#
_entry.id   12a9650b9236eb315cd2df8338fde6f8
#
_cell.length_a   1.000
_cell.length_b   1.000
_cell.length_c   1.000
_cell.angle_alpha   90.00
_cell.angle_beta   90.00
_cell.angle_gamma   90.00
#
_symmetry.space_group_name_H-M   'P 1'
#
loop_
_entity.id
_entity.type
_entity.pdbx_description
1 polymer ?
#
loop_
_entity_poly.entity_id
_entity_poly.type
_entity_poly.pdbx_seq_one_letter_code
_entity_poly.pdbx_strand_id
1 'polypeptide(L)'
;SSNYGIGYDGRIGMYVEEKDRSWCSSNAANDNRAITIEVASDTKEPYAVNAKAYAALIDLLVDICKRNGIKELVWSTNKADRVNHKNGCNMTVHRDYANKSCPGTYLYERHAQIASEVNKRLGSTNIKPAPEKPSGGLYRVQTGAFKSKTNADAMLAKVKAKDFDTYMVKVGDLYKIQVGAFKVKANAEAMMKKLQAAGFSAFITTEEGADKSVDELAREVLQGKWGNGAERKKRLEAAGYDYAVVQKKVNQLA
;
A
#
# COMPACT_ATOMS: atom_id res chain seq x y z
N SER A 1 19.03 -20.19 -1.13
CA SER A 1 18.17 -20.96 -2.04
C SER A 1 16.73 -20.90 -1.55
N SER A 2 15.78 -20.92 -2.47
CA SER A 2 14.34 -20.94 -2.20
C SER A 2 13.72 -22.23 -2.73
N ASN A 3 12.50 -22.56 -2.33
CA ASN A 3 11.79 -23.66 -2.97
C ASN A 3 11.43 -23.29 -4.40
N TYR A 4 10.96 -22.06 -4.62
CA TYR A 4 10.58 -21.56 -5.93
C TYR A 4 11.27 -20.24 -6.27
N GLY A 5 11.46 -20.03 -7.57
CA GLY A 5 11.85 -18.76 -8.15
C GLY A 5 10.90 -18.39 -9.30
N ILE A 6 10.56 -17.11 -9.40
CA ILE A 6 9.71 -16.58 -10.47
C ILE A 6 10.51 -15.56 -11.27
N GLY A 7 10.66 -15.81 -12.57
CA GLY A 7 11.37 -14.94 -13.49
C GLY A 7 10.56 -13.71 -13.91
N TYR A 8 11.22 -12.75 -14.55
CA TYR A 8 10.58 -11.55 -15.12
C TYR A 8 9.50 -11.87 -16.16
N ASP A 9 9.63 -12.98 -16.84
CA ASP A 9 8.69 -13.48 -17.84
C ASP A 9 7.51 -14.27 -17.24
N GLY A 10 7.52 -14.44 -15.91
CA GLY A 10 6.50 -15.18 -15.15
C GLY A 10 6.75 -16.70 -15.13
N ARG A 11 7.86 -17.21 -15.70
CA ARG A 11 8.21 -18.62 -15.57
C ARG A 11 8.56 -18.95 -14.13
N ILE A 12 8.09 -20.11 -13.68
CA ILE A 12 8.31 -20.61 -12.32
C ILE A 12 9.30 -21.77 -12.39
N GLY A 13 10.34 -21.71 -11.59
CA GLY A 13 11.29 -22.79 -11.40
C GLY A 13 11.21 -23.31 -9.96
N MET A 14 11.21 -24.62 -9.78
CA MET A 14 11.38 -25.28 -8.48
C MET A 14 12.84 -25.65 -8.31
N TYR A 15 13.47 -25.15 -7.24
CA TYR A 15 14.90 -25.40 -6.95
C TYR A 15 15.06 -26.39 -5.80
N VAL A 16 14.13 -26.40 -4.87
CA VAL A 16 14.08 -27.31 -3.71
C VAL A 16 12.65 -27.80 -3.58
N GLU A 17 12.44 -29.11 -3.40
CA GLU A 17 11.09 -29.66 -3.20
C GLU A 17 10.46 -29.09 -1.92
N GLU A 18 9.13 -28.98 -1.89
CA GLU A 18 8.42 -28.40 -0.74
C GLU A 18 8.60 -29.18 0.56
N LYS A 19 8.84 -30.49 0.46
CA LYS A 19 9.15 -31.35 1.62
C LYS A 19 10.52 -31.09 2.24
N ASP A 20 11.43 -30.46 1.47
CA ASP A 20 12.81 -30.24 1.84
C ASP A 20 13.02 -28.77 2.25
N ARG A 21 13.89 -28.58 3.21
CA ARG A 21 14.25 -27.27 3.72
C ARG A 21 15.00 -26.45 2.66
N SER A 22 14.51 -25.26 2.36
CA SER A 22 15.30 -24.23 1.69
C SER A 22 16.19 -23.46 2.71
N TRP A 23 17.09 -22.59 2.21
CA TRP A 23 17.94 -21.72 3.03
C TRP A 23 17.70 -20.26 2.69
N CYS A 24 16.42 -19.82 2.76
CA CYS A 24 15.97 -18.56 2.18
C CYS A 24 15.87 -17.42 3.20
N SER A 25 15.43 -17.72 4.44
CA SER A 25 15.13 -16.67 5.41
C SER A 25 16.25 -16.39 6.41
N SER A 26 17.38 -17.09 6.33
CA SER A 26 18.46 -17.05 7.33
C SER A 26 18.03 -17.51 8.72
N ASN A 27 16.92 -18.25 8.82
CA ASN A 27 16.40 -18.78 10.08
C ASN A 27 15.96 -20.23 9.90
N ALA A 28 16.65 -21.14 10.58
CA ALA A 28 16.39 -22.57 10.45
C ALA A 28 14.97 -22.96 10.86
N ALA A 29 14.43 -22.38 11.93
CA ALA A 29 13.10 -22.68 12.41
C ALA A 29 12.01 -22.26 11.40
N ASN A 30 12.19 -21.12 10.75
CA ASN A 30 11.28 -20.69 9.68
C ASN A 30 11.46 -21.55 8.42
N ASP A 31 12.70 -21.73 7.95
CA ASP A 31 12.98 -22.46 6.70
C ASP A 31 12.57 -23.95 6.75
N ASN A 32 12.55 -24.57 7.94
CA ASN A 32 12.08 -25.95 8.11
C ASN A 32 10.56 -26.12 7.99
N ARG A 33 9.79 -25.06 7.98
CA ARG A 33 8.33 -25.09 7.96
C ARG A 33 7.70 -24.19 6.91
N ALA A 34 8.51 -23.46 6.16
CA ALA A 34 8.06 -22.50 5.16
C ALA A 34 8.33 -23.01 3.75
N ILE A 35 7.38 -22.82 2.86
CA ILE A 35 7.62 -22.85 1.41
C ILE A 35 8.04 -21.46 1.01
N THR A 36 9.24 -21.34 0.48
CA THR A 36 9.88 -20.04 0.19
C THR A 36 9.91 -19.74 -1.29
N ILE A 37 9.65 -18.47 -1.64
CA ILE A 37 9.53 -18.01 -3.02
C ILE A 37 10.39 -16.76 -3.22
N GLU A 38 11.25 -16.77 -4.22
CA GLU A 38 11.93 -15.59 -4.71
C GLU A 38 11.29 -15.10 -6.01
N VAL A 39 11.09 -13.78 -6.12
CA VAL A 39 10.42 -13.17 -7.28
C VAL A 39 11.35 -12.15 -7.91
N ALA A 40 11.55 -12.25 -9.22
CA ALA A 40 12.33 -11.28 -9.96
C ALA A 40 11.74 -9.87 -9.83
N SER A 41 12.60 -8.92 -9.51
CA SER A 41 12.26 -7.53 -9.26
C SER A 41 13.27 -6.58 -9.87
N ASP A 42 12.97 -5.29 -9.91
CA ASP A 42 13.95 -4.26 -10.24
C ASP A 42 15.12 -4.29 -9.25
N THR A 43 16.27 -3.76 -9.69
CA THR A 43 17.52 -3.80 -8.91
C THR A 43 17.62 -2.68 -7.86
N LYS A 44 16.68 -1.72 -7.87
CA LYS A 44 16.64 -0.56 -6.96
C LYS A 44 15.32 -0.49 -6.23
N GLU A 45 15.33 0.12 -5.03
CA GLU A 45 14.10 0.44 -4.32
C GLU A 45 13.09 1.18 -5.23
N PRO A 46 11.81 0.77 -5.18
CA PRO A 46 11.15 -0.14 -4.24
C PRO A 46 11.27 -1.63 -4.58
N TYR A 47 12.18 -2.04 -5.47
CA TYR A 47 12.32 -3.40 -6.01
C TYR A 47 11.01 -3.87 -6.64
N ALA A 48 10.53 -3.09 -7.62
CA ALA A 48 9.24 -3.32 -8.25
C ALA A 48 9.20 -4.66 -8.99
N VAL A 49 8.11 -5.39 -8.81
CA VAL A 49 7.82 -6.64 -9.52
C VAL A 49 6.86 -6.34 -10.65
N ASN A 50 7.17 -6.80 -11.85
CA ASN A 50 6.33 -6.57 -13.02
C ASN A 50 5.02 -7.39 -12.96
N ALA A 51 4.06 -7.05 -13.82
CA ALA A 51 2.73 -7.66 -13.81
C ALA A 51 2.74 -9.17 -14.09
N LYS A 52 3.67 -9.66 -14.94
CA LYS A 52 3.76 -11.10 -15.27
C LYS A 52 4.28 -11.90 -14.08
N ALA A 53 5.35 -11.45 -13.45
CA ALA A 53 5.91 -12.09 -12.27
C ALA A 53 4.93 -12.03 -11.08
N TYR A 54 4.22 -10.92 -10.92
CA TYR A 54 3.19 -10.78 -9.88
C TYR A 54 2.01 -11.73 -10.10
N ALA A 55 1.49 -11.84 -11.33
CA ALA A 55 0.42 -12.79 -11.66
C ALA A 55 0.85 -14.24 -11.40
N ALA A 56 2.07 -14.62 -11.83
CA ALA A 56 2.63 -15.94 -11.59
C ALA A 56 2.80 -16.22 -10.07
N LEU A 57 3.16 -15.22 -9.27
CA LEU A 57 3.22 -15.34 -7.80
C LEU A 57 1.84 -15.68 -7.22
N ILE A 58 0.79 -15.00 -7.63
CA ILE A 58 -0.58 -15.28 -7.16
C ILE A 58 -1.02 -16.68 -7.57
N ASP A 59 -0.77 -17.08 -8.83
CA ASP A 59 -1.13 -18.41 -9.34
C ASP A 59 -0.39 -19.52 -8.55
N LEU A 60 0.91 -19.37 -8.33
CA LEU A 60 1.73 -20.30 -7.57
C LEU A 60 1.25 -20.39 -6.10
N LEU A 61 0.96 -19.29 -5.45
CA LEU A 61 0.46 -19.29 -4.06
C LEU A 61 -0.89 -19.99 -3.94
N VAL A 62 -1.80 -19.80 -4.89
CA VAL A 62 -3.09 -20.52 -4.92
C VAL A 62 -2.86 -22.03 -5.08
N ASP A 63 -1.96 -22.44 -5.97
CA ASP A 63 -1.60 -23.85 -6.19
C ASP A 63 -0.97 -24.47 -4.95
N ILE A 64 0.03 -23.80 -4.34
CA ILE A 64 0.66 -24.23 -3.09
C ILE A 64 -0.38 -24.42 -1.98
N CYS A 65 -1.25 -23.42 -1.80
CA CYS A 65 -2.28 -23.47 -0.77
C CYS A 65 -3.23 -24.66 -0.96
N LYS A 66 -3.68 -24.91 -2.19
CA LYS A 66 -4.56 -26.04 -2.53
C LYS A 66 -3.88 -27.38 -2.27
N ARG A 67 -2.65 -27.55 -2.71
CA ARG A 67 -1.90 -28.82 -2.57
C ARG A 67 -1.56 -29.13 -1.11
N ASN A 68 -1.31 -28.09 -0.32
CA ASN A 68 -0.92 -28.23 1.09
C ASN A 68 -2.08 -28.05 2.08
N GLY A 69 -3.33 -27.96 1.61
CA GLY A 69 -4.50 -27.82 2.47
C GLY A 69 -4.57 -26.50 3.25
N ILE A 70 -3.85 -25.48 2.80
CA ILE A 70 -3.87 -24.13 3.39
C ILE A 70 -5.14 -23.42 2.93
N LYS A 71 -6.06 -23.18 3.83
CA LYS A 71 -7.37 -22.62 3.53
C LYS A 71 -7.33 -21.11 3.32
N GLU A 72 -6.39 -20.42 3.94
CA GLU A 72 -6.20 -18.98 3.82
C GLU A 72 -4.77 -18.55 4.12
N LEU A 73 -4.34 -17.46 3.49
CA LEU A 73 -3.12 -16.74 3.82
C LEU A 73 -3.45 -15.61 4.79
N VAL A 74 -2.69 -15.50 5.87
CA VAL A 74 -2.86 -14.49 6.91
C VAL A 74 -1.58 -13.69 7.07
N TRP A 75 -1.66 -12.38 6.77
CA TRP A 75 -0.59 -11.41 6.96
C TRP A 75 -0.87 -10.49 8.13
N SER A 76 0.15 -10.19 8.93
CA SER A 76 0.12 -9.11 9.93
C SER A 76 1.17 -8.05 9.60
N THR A 77 0.85 -6.79 9.81
CA THR A 77 1.82 -5.69 9.73
C THR A 77 2.81 -5.71 10.91
N ASN A 78 2.47 -6.41 12.00
CA ASN A 78 3.33 -6.57 13.17
C ASN A 78 4.29 -7.75 12.96
N LYS A 79 5.60 -7.47 12.96
CA LYS A 79 6.66 -8.48 12.85
C LYS A 79 6.53 -9.59 13.92
N ALA A 80 6.23 -9.24 15.17
CA ALA A 80 6.11 -10.21 16.24
C ALA A 80 4.98 -11.22 16.02
N ASP A 81 3.89 -10.80 15.36
CA ASP A 81 2.80 -11.73 15.02
C ASP A 81 3.24 -12.70 13.92
N ARG A 82 3.98 -12.22 12.90
CA ARG A 82 4.48 -13.05 11.82
C ARG A 82 5.47 -14.09 12.30
N VAL A 83 6.48 -13.65 13.05
CA VAL A 83 7.55 -14.53 13.57
C VAL A 83 7.01 -15.58 14.57
N ASN A 84 6.01 -15.20 15.35
CA ASN A 84 5.41 -16.11 16.36
C ASN A 84 4.10 -16.75 15.88
N HIS A 85 3.74 -16.60 14.61
CA HIS A 85 2.52 -17.17 14.01
C HIS A 85 1.23 -16.87 14.79
N LYS A 86 1.15 -15.69 15.44
CA LYS A 86 -0.03 -15.27 16.20
C LYS A 86 -1.23 -15.02 15.28
N ASN A 87 -2.43 -15.28 15.81
CA ASN A 87 -3.68 -15.03 15.09
C ASN A 87 -3.76 -15.73 13.72
N GLY A 88 -3.14 -16.92 13.60
CA GLY A 88 -3.12 -17.68 12.34
C GLY A 88 -2.16 -17.15 11.28
N CYS A 89 -1.30 -16.18 11.62
CA CYS A 89 -0.35 -15.59 10.69
C CYS A 89 0.58 -16.67 10.12
N ASN A 90 0.56 -16.85 8.81
CA ASN A 90 1.31 -17.88 8.09
C ASN A 90 2.15 -17.31 6.92
N MET A 91 2.26 -16.00 6.83
CA MET A 91 3.14 -15.32 5.88
C MET A 91 4.28 -14.64 6.60
N THR A 92 5.51 -14.89 6.17
CA THR A 92 6.73 -14.30 6.72
C THR A 92 7.61 -13.75 5.59
N VAL A 93 8.59 -12.93 5.92
CA VAL A 93 9.53 -12.36 4.97
C VAL A 93 10.95 -12.40 5.51
N HIS A 94 11.95 -12.38 4.63
CA HIS A 94 13.36 -12.49 5.01
C HIS A 94 13.79 -11.42 6.03
N ARG A 95 13.33 -10.16 5.89
CA ARG A 95 13.63 -9.07 6.85
C ARG A 95 13.07 -9.30 8.25
N ASP A 96 12.19 -10.27 8.43
CA ASP A 96 11.72 -10.63 9.77
C ASP A 96 12.80 -11.37 10.59
N TYR A 97 13.74 -12.03 9.92
CA TYR A 97 14.73 -12.89 10.53
C TYR A 97 16.17 -12.42 10.37
N ALA A 98 16.44 -11.55 9.41
CA ALA A 98 17.77 -11.01 9.14
C ALA A 98 17.71 -9.53 8.76
N ASN A 99 18.85 -8.84 8.92
CA ASN A 99 18.99 -7.44 8.45
C ASN A 99 19.14 -7.41 6.92
N LYS A 100 18.03 -7.54 6.22
CA LYS A 100 17.93 -7.56 4.76
C LYS A 100 16.79 -6.66 4.28
N SER A 101 16.93 -6.11 3.07
CA SER A 101 15.87 -5.34 2.41
C SER A 101 14.74 -6.22 1.85
N CYS A 102 15.02 -7.51 1.62
CA CYS A 102 14.09 -8.48 1.06
C CYS A 102 12.79 -8.59 1.90
N PRO A 103 11.60 -8.55 1.29
CA PRO A 103 11.28 -8.71 -0.13
C PRO A 103 11.26 -7.40 -0.94
N GLY A 104 11.86 -6.32 -0.47
CA GLY A 104 11.72 -4.98 -1.02
C GLY A 104 10.42 -4.31 -0.60
N THR A 105 10.37 -3.00 -0.71
CA THR A 105 9.19 -2.22 -0.30
C THR A 105 7.97 -2.56 -1.14
N TYR A 106 8.16 -2.81 -2.44
CA TYR A 106 7.06 -3.13 -3.35
C TYR A 106 6.22 -4.33 -2.90
N LEU A 107 6.85 -5.49 -2.67
CA LEU A 107 6.13 -6.68 -2.20
C LEU A 107 5.74 -6.56 -0.74
N TYR A 108 6.59 -5.99 0.12
CA TYR A 108 6.30 -5.86 1.55
C TYR A 108 4.97 -5.14 1.81
N GLU A 109 4.73 -4.04 1.11
CA GLU A 109 3.48 -3.28 1.24
C GLU A 109 2.27 -4.00 0.64
N ARG A 110 2.50 -4.98 -0.23
CA ARG A 110 1.45 -5.73 -0.93
C ARG A 110 1.12 -7.07 -0.31
N HIS A 111 1.79 -7.50 0.75
CA HIS A 111 1.51 -8.83 1.34
C HIS A 111 0.06 -9.01 1.78
N ALA A 112 -0.58 -7.98 2.35
CA ALA A 112 -2.00 -8.02 2.67
C ALA A 112 -2.89 -8.14 1.42
N GLN A 113 -2.52 -7.46 0.32
CA GLN A 113 -3.22 -7.57 -0.97
C GLN A 113 -3.01 -8.96 -1.58
N ILE A 114 -1.78 -9.49 -1.56
CA ILE A 114 -1.46 -10.85 -2.03
C ILE A 114 -2.30 -11.87 -1.27
N ALA A 115 -2.36 -11.80 0.06
CA ALA A 115 -3.20 -12.68 0.87
C ALA A 115 -4.68 -12.60 0.45
N SER A 116 -5.20 -11.39 0.28
CA SER A 116 -6.59 -11.18 -0.13
C SER A 116 -6.90 -11.76 -1.53
N GLU A 117 -6.00 -11.55 -2.51
CA GLU A 117 -6.17 -12.07 -3.88
C GLU A 117 -6.14 -13.60 -3.91
N VAL A 118 -5.21 -14.22 -3.17
CA VAL A 118 -5.12 -15.67 -3.04
C VAL A 118 -6.35 -16.23 -2.33
N ASN A 119 -6.74 -15.67 -1.20
CA ASN A 119 -7.88 -16.13 -0.39
C ASN A 119 -9.20 -16.05 -1.18
N LYS A 120 -9.39 -15.01 -1.99
CA LYS A 120 -10.53 -14.89 -2.90
C LYS A 120 -10.58 -16.07 -3.89
N ARG A 121 -9.44 -16.50 -4.43
CA ARG A 121 -9.36 -17.63 -5.37
C ARG A 121 -9.47 -19.00 -4.68
N LEU A 122 -9.17 -19.08 -3.38
CA LEU A 122 -9.38 -20.26 -2.57
C LEU A 122 -10.84 -20.43 -2.13
N GLY A 123 -11.69 -19.43 -2.32
CA GLY A 123 -13.08 -19.45 -1.88
C GLY A 123 -13.23 -19.25 -0.36
N SER A 124 -12.20 -18.74 0.29
CA SER A 124 -12.24 -18.43 1.73
C SER A 124 -13.23 -17.29 1.99
N THR A 125 -14.24 -17.54 2.83
CA THR A 125 -15.23 -16.54 3.24
C THR A 125 -14.72 -15.66 4.39
N ASN A 126 -13.63 -16.04 5.05
CA ASN A 126 -12.95 -15.26 6.09
C ASN A 126 -11.99 -14.23 5.49
N ILE A 127 -12.45 -13.47 4.50
CA ILE A 127 -11.70 -12.34 4.00
C ILE A 127 -11.79 -11.26 5.08
N LYS A 128 -10.79 -11.24 6.01
CA LYS A 128 -10.51 -9.99 6.70
C LYS A 128 -10.20 -8.99 5.58
N PRO A 129 -10.96 -7.90 5.43
CA PRO A 129 -10.76 -6.99 4.32
C PRO A 129 -9.28 -6.65 4.24
N ALA A 130 -8.64 -6.90 3.09
CA ALA A 130 -7.39 -6.21 2.80
C ALA A 130 -7.67 -4.74 3.07
N PRO A 131 -6.78 -4.00 3.72
CA PRO A 131 -6.99 -2.58 3.91
C PRO A 131 -7.43 -2.04 2.56
N GLU A 132 -8.64 -1.50 2.51
CA GLU A 132 -9.27 -1.06 1.27
C GLU A 132 -8.25 -0.26 0.48
N LYS A 133 -7.98 -0.72 -0.74
CA LYS A 133 -7.21 0.06 -1.69
C LYS A 133 -7.99 1.36 -1.82
N PRO A 134 -7.40 2.52 -1.50
CA PRO A 134 -8.10 3.76 -1.70
C PRO A 134 -8.59 3.76 -3.14
N SER A 135 -9.89 3.79 -3.33
CA SER A 135 -10.49 4.02 -4.63
C SER A 135 -10.14 5.45 -5.02
N GLY A 136 -8.91 5.66 -5.52
CA GLY A 136 -8.49 6.90 -6.13
C GLY A 136 -7.55 7.82 -5.35
N GLY A 137 -7.02 7.52 -4.15
CA GLY A 137 -6.15 8.47 -3.47
C GLY A 137 -5.17 7.85 -2.46
N LEU A 138 -4.13 8.61 -2.06
CA LEU A 138 -3.21 8.24 -1.00
C LEU A 138 -3.80 8.63 0.37
N TYR A 139 -3.62 7.78 1.38
CA TYR A 139 -3.85 8.14 2.78
C TYR A 139 -2.71 9.06 3.24
N ARG A 140 -3.01 10.35 3.41
CA ARG A 140 -2.04 11.35 3.86
C ARG A 140 -2.16 11.56 5.36
N VAL A 141 -1.05 11.47 6.07
CA VAL A 141 -1.01 11.78 7.50
C VAL A 141 -0.67 13.25 7.65
N GLN A 142 -1.50 14.01 8.34
CA GLN A 142 -1.34 15.44 8.57
C GLN A 142 -1.28 15.76 10.06
N THR A 143 -0.45 16.75 10.41
CA THR A 143 -0.32 17.26 11.79
C THR A 143 -0.91 18.66 11.99
N GLY A 144 -1.47 19.24 10.92
CA GLY A 144 -2.12 20.55 11.00
C GLY A 144 -2.35 21.18 9.64
N ALA A 145 -3.23 22.18 9.63
CA ALA A 145 -3.51 23.05 8.50
C ALA A 145 -3.62 24.50 9.00
N PHE A 146 -2.87 25.42 8.40
CA PHE A 146 -2.70 26.78 8.90
C PHE A 146 -2.98 27.80 7.82
N LYS A 147 -3.69 28.88 8.13
CA LYS A 147 -3.80 30.04 7.23
C LYS A 147 -2.50 30.86 7.19
N SER A 148 -1.78 30.92 8.33
CA SER A 148 -0.50 31.62 8.44
C SER A 148 0.65 30.69 8.04
N LYS A 149 1.45 31.13 7.07
CA LYS A 149 2.68 30.42 6.67
C LYS A 149 3.67 30.31 7.83
N THR A 150 3.82 31.35 8.64
CA THR A 150 4.71 31.38 9.81
C THR A 150 4.36 30.29 10.82
N ASN A 151 3.05 30.10 11.09
CA ASN A 151 2.59 29.05 12.00
C ASN A 151 2.81 27.66 11.41
N ALA A 152 2.66 27.52 10.11
CA ALA A 152 2.93 26.28 9.39
C ALA A 152 4.43 25.95 9.42
N ASP A 153 5.31 26.93 9.18
CA ASP A 153 6.79 26.78 9.25
C ASP A 153 7.22 26.36 10.67
N ALA A 154 6.63 26.96 11.69
CA ALA A 154 6.91 26.60 13.09
C ALA A 154 6.50 25.15 13.39
N MET A 155 5.34 24.69 12.92
CA MET A 155 4.90 23.30 13.08
C MET A 155 5.81 22.34 12.28
N LEU A 156 6.15 22.69 11.03
CA LEU A 156 7.07 21.91 10.20
C LEU A 156 8.41 21.68 10.90
N ALA A 157 8.99 22.75 11.49
CA ALA A 157 10.25 22.67 12.23
C ALA A 157 10.14 21.75 13.46
N LYS A 158 9.04 21.86 14.23
CA LYS A 158 8.80 21.02 15.41
C LYS A 158 8.71 19.54 15.07
N VAL A 159 8.03 19.20 13.97
CA VAL A 159 7.85 17.81 13.52
C VAL A 159 9.17 17.26 12.97
N LYS A 160 9.92 18.05 12.19
CA LYS A 160 11.28 17.68 11.73
C LYS A 160 12.27 17.46 12.87
N ALA A 161 12.20 18.26 13.92
CA ALA A 161 13.06 18.10 15.11
C ALA A 161 12.81 16.79 15.89
N LYS A 162 11.77 16.04 15.56
CA LYS A 162 11.47 14.69 16.07
C LYS A 162 11.74 13.60 15.04
N ASP A 163 12.58 13.86 14.05
CA ASP A 163 13.02 12.94 13.00
C ASP A 163 11.88 12.39 12.12
N PHE A 164 10.80 13.13 11.98
CA PHE A 164 9.76 12.80 11.02
C PHE A 164 10.05 13.47 9.67
N ASP A 165 10.09 12.66 8.60
CA ASP A 165 10.11 13.16 7.24
C ASP A 165 8.80 13.88 6.93
N THR A 166 8.88 15.20 6.80
CA THR A 166 7.74 16.10 6.84
C THR A 166 7.91 17.23 5.83
N TYR A 167 6.84 17.54 5.14
CA TYR A 167 6.78 18.62 4.15
C TYR A 167 5.51 19.44 4.27
N MET A 168 5.54 20.65 3.71
CA MET A 168 4.41 21.57 3.68
C MET A 168 3.81 21.58 2.28
N VAL A 169 2.49 21.51 2.19
CA VAL A 169 1.72 21.65 0.96
C VAL A 169 0.74 22.79 1.11
N LYS A 170 0.67 23.68 0.12
CA LYS A 170 -0.35 24.73 0.07
C LYS A 170 -1.54 24.22 -0.74
N VAL A 171 -2.72 24.22 -0.11
CA VAL A 171 -3.98 23.84 -0.76
C VAL A 171 -5.00 24.95 -0.48
N GLY A 172 -5.36 25.70 -1.52
CA GLY A 172 -6.15 26.92 -1.36
C GLY A 172 -5.43 27.91 -0.44
N ASP A 173 -6.12 28.38 0.60
CA ASP A 173 -5.59 29.34 1.58
C ASP A 173 -4.90 28.67 2.80
N LEU A 174 -4.73 27.33 2.76
CA LEU A 174 -4.18 26.59 3.88
C LEU A 174 -2.81 25.99 3.55
N TYR A 175 -1.89 26.12 4.51
CA TYR A 175 -0.61 25.42 4.57
C TYR A 175 -0.78 24.17 5.40
N LYS A 176 -0.75 23.00 4.76
CA LYS A 176 -0.94 21.70 5.40
C LYS A 176 0.42 21.05 5.68
N ILE A 177 0.63 20.52 6.87
CA ILE A 177 1.85 19.82 7.27
C ILE A 177 1.60 18.33 7.14
N GLN A 178 2.27 17.69 6.19
CA GLN A 178 2.11 16.28 5.87
C GLN A 178 3.34 15.46 6.30
N VAL A 179 3.06 14.27 6.84
CA VAL A 179 4.07 13.31 7.31
C VAL A 179 3.83 11.97 6.62
N GLY A 180 4.14 11.94 5.35
CA GLY A 180 3.95 10.78 4.51
C GLY A 180 2.58 10.69 3.82
N ALA A 181 2.59 9.91 2.75
CA ALA A 181 1.40 9.56 1.96
C ALA A 181 1.46 8.05 1.65
N PHE A 182 0.43 7.31 2.00
CA PHE A 182 0.44 5.86 2.02
C PHE A 182 -0.68 5.29 1.15
N LYS A 183 -0.37 4.28 0.36
CA LYS A 183 -1.38 3.51 -0.40
C LYS A 183 -2.22 2.59 0.49
N VAL A 184 -1.69 2.25 1.66
CA VAL A 184 -2.30 1.33 2.63
C VAL A 184 -2.69 2.09 3.88
N LYS A 185 -3.98 2.04 4.24
CA LYS A 185 -4.54 2.75 5.41
C LYS A 185 -3.82 2.40 6.71
N ALA A 186 -3.50 1.11 6.92
CA ALA A 186 -2.80 0.65 8.12
C ALA A 186 -1.42 1.31 8.29
N ASN A 187 -0.71 1.61 7.20
CA ASN A 187 0.59 2.30 7.25
C ASN A 187 0.41 3.78 7.65
N ALA A 188 -0.65 4.41 7.14
CA ALA A 188 -1.02 5.76 7.57
C ALA A 188 -1.42 5.79 9.06
N GLU A 189 -2.21 4.81 9.52
CA GLU A 189 -2.59 4.67 10.93
C GLU A 189 -1.38 4.43 11.84
N ALA A 190 -0.42 3.61 11.40
CA ALA A 190 0.81 3.39 12.13
C ALA A 190 1.65 4.68 12.24
N MET A 191 1.76 5.46 11.17
CA MET A 191 2.43 6.76 11.17
C MET A 191 1.69 7.77 12.05
N MET A 192 0.36 7.84 11.97
CA MET A 192 -0.46 8.69 12.83
C MET A 192 -0.24 8.38 14.31
N LYS A 193 -0.22 7.11 14.70
CA LYS A 193 0.06 6.69 16.08
C LYS A 193 1.47 7.09 16.54
N LYS A 194 2.48 6.98 15.66
CA LYS A 194 3.85 7.45 15.98
C LYS A 194 3.89 8.95 16.24
N LEU A 195 3.20 9.75 15.45
CA LEU A 195 3.10 11.20 15.64
C LEU A 195 2.37 11.55 16.93
N GLN A 196 1.27 10.85 17.24
CA GLN A 196 0.52 11.04 18.48
C GLN A 196 1.37 10.68 19.71
N ALA A 197 2.13 9.61 19.65
CA ALA A 197 3.08 9.22 20.71
C ALA A 197 4.22 10.25 20.89
N ALA A 198 4.58 10.96 19.82
CA ALA A 198 5.55 12.05 19.86
C ALA A 198 4.95 13.41 20.32
N GLY A 199 3.65 13.44 20.70
CA GLY A 199 2.94 14.61 21.23
C GLY A 199 2.30 15.51 20.17
N PHE A 200 2.18 15.05 18.92
CA PHE A 200 1.51 15.81 17.86
C PHE A 200 0.06 15.36 17.66
N SER A 201 -0.85 16.29 17.48
CA SER A 201 -2.16 15.97 16.90
C SER A 201 -1.94 15.51 15.47
N ALA A 202 -2.44 14.33 15.12
CA ALA A 202 -2.32 13.78 13.79
C ALA A 202 -3.64 13.12 13.35
N PHE A 203 -3.96 13.26 12.07
CA PHE A 203 -5.14 12.69 11.46
C PHE A 203 -4.81 12.22 10.04
N ILE A 204 -5.61 11.29 9.53
CA ILE A 204 -5.49 10.78 8.17
C ILE A 204 -6.51 11.48 7.31
N THR A 205 -6.07 11.99 6.15
CA THR A 205 -6.95 12.47 5.11
C THR A 205 -6.82 11.56 3.89
N THR A 206 -7.95 11.20 3.31
CA THR A 206 -8.02 10.75 1.94
C THR A 206 -8.43 11.97 1.13
N GLU A 207 -7.50 12.64 0.52
CA GLU A 207 -7.86 13.65 -0.47
C GLU A 207 -8.34 12.87 -1.71
N GLU A 208 -9.63 12.54 -1.71
CA GLU A 208 -10.31 12.23 -2.94
C GLU A 208 -10.30 13.52 -3.76
N GLY A 209 -9.42 13.61 -4.72
CA GLY A 209 -9.46 14.77 -5.55
C GLY A 209 -8.20 15.10 -6.36
N ALA A 210 -7.00 14.86 -5.86
CA ALA A 210 -5.80 15.24 -6.59
C ALA A 210 -5.25 14.18 -7.58
N ASP A 211 -5.82 12.97 -7.61
CA ASP A 211 -5.28 11.87 -8.41
C ASP A 211 -6.22 11.29 -9.48
N LYS A 212 -7.40 11.88 -9.67
CA LYS A 212 -8.26 11.48 -10.80
C LYS A 212 -7.78 12.18 -12.06
N SER A 213 -7.61 11.40 -13.11
CA SER A 213 -7.32 11.97 -14.44
C SER A 213 -8.47 12.87 -14.91
N VAL A 214 -8.16 13.84 -15.74
CA VAL A 214 -9.18 14.72 -16.34
C VAL A 214 -10.27 13.91 -17.07
N ASP A 215 -9.91 12.76 -17.64
CA ASP A 215 -10.84 11.86 -18.32
C ASP A 215 -11.81 11.17 -17.35
N GLU A 216 -11.33 10.72 -16.19
CA GLU A 216 -12.16 10.15 -15.13
C GLU A 216 -13.12 11.18 -14.54
N LEU A 217 -12.60 12.36 -14.25
CA LEU A 217 -13.43 13.49 -13.77
C LEU A 217 -14.51 13.87 -14.75
N ALA A 218 -14.18 13.95 -16.03
CA ALA A 218 -15.15 14.28 -17.08
C ALA A 218 -16.26 13.21 -17.17
N ARG A 219 -15.92 11.93 -17.08
CA ARG A 219 -16.92 10.84 -17.04
C ARG A 219 -17.80 10.92 -15.78
N GLU A 220 -17.23 11.21 -14.62
CA GLU A 220 -17.99 11.39 -13.39
C GLU A 220 -18.91 12.60 -13.42
N VAL A 221 -18.50 13.68 -14.10
CA VAL A 221 -19.34 14.85 -14.36
C VAL A 221 -20.52 14.48 -15.24
N LEU A 222 -20.31 13.71 -16.30
CA LEU A 222 -21.37 13.22 -17.17
C LEU A 222 -22.33 12.26 -16.44
N GLN A 223 -21.84 11.53 -15.41
CA GLN A 223 -22.65 10.71 -14.53
C GLN A 223 -23.38 11.51 -13.43
N GLY A 224 -23.26 12.85 -13.42
CA GLY A 224 -23.93 13.72 -12.44
C GLY A 224 -23.30 13.76 -11.04
N LYS A 225 -22.18 13.06 -10.79
CA LYS A 225 -21.56 12.94 -9.45
C LYS A 225 -21.05 14.27 -8.89
N TRP A 226 -20.78 15.25 -9.74
CA TRP A 226 -20.21 16.55 -9.37
C TRP A 226 -21.24 17.68 -9.34
N GLY A 227 -22.53 17.38 -9.53
CA GLY A 227 -23.59 18.38 -9.60
C GLY A 227 -23.57 19.17 -10.92
N ASN A 228 -24.28 20.30 -10.98
CA ASN A 228 -24.42 21.12 -12.19
C ASN A 228 -24.02 22.58 -11.97
N GLY A 229 -23.58 23.26 -13.05
CA GLY A 229 -23.32 24.70 -13.06
C GLY A 229 -22.33 25.16 -11.98
N ALA A 230 -22.72 26.15 -11.18
CA ALA A 230 -21.89 26.72 -10.13
C ALA A 230 -21.52 25.72 -9.01
N GLU A 231 -22.44 24.79 -8.70
CA GLU A 231 -22.21 23.72 -7.72
C GLU A 231 -21.07 22.79 -8.18
N ARG A 232 -21.07 22.38 -9.45
CA ARG A 232 -19.99 21.59 -10.06
C ARG A 232 -18.66 22.29 -9.93
N LYS A 233 -18.62 23.58 -10.30
CA LYS A 233 -17.40 24.36 -10.19
C LYS A 233 -16.88 24.38 -8.77
N LYS A 234 -17.73 24.71 -7.79
CA LYS A 234 -17.39 24.76 -6.37
C LYS A 234 -16.84 23.43 -5.86
N ARG A 235 -17.47 22.30 -6.23
CA ARG A 235 -17.04 20.96 -5.79
C ARG A 235 -15.71 20.54 -6.39
N LEU A 236 -15.50 20.75 -7.69
CA LEU A 236 -14.24 20.43 -8.37
C LEU A 236 -13.09 21.26 -7.81
N GLU A 237 -13.28 22.59 -7.66
CA GLU A 237 -12.26 23.48 -7.11
C GLU A 237 -11.97 23.18 -5.61
N ALA A 238 -12.99 22.87 -4.83
CA ALA A 238 -12.84 22.45 -3.42
C ALA A 238 -12.09 21.11 -3.30
N ALA A 239 -12.19 20.23 -4.31
CA ALA A 239 -11.46 19.00 -4.41
C ALA A 239 -10.05 19.16 -5.02
N GLY A 240 -9.64 20.38 -5.36
CA GLY A 240 -8.30 20.69 -5.88
C GLY A 240 -8.13 20.52 -7.39
N TYR A 241 -9.24 20.37 -8.13
CA TYR A 241 -9.20 20.25 -9.60
C TYR A 241 -9.41 21.58 -10.32
N ASP A 242 -8.77 21.73 -11.46
CA ASP A 242 -9.04 22.83 -12.36
C ASP A 242 -10.36 22.61 -13.11
N TYR A 243 -11.39 23.35 -12.70
CA TYR A 243 -12.72 23.26 -13.31
C TYR A 243 -12.70 23.50 -14.82
N ALA A 244 -11.89 24.46 -15.31
CA ALA A 244 -11.87 24.81 -16.74
C ALA A 244 -11.31 23.65 -17.58
N VAL A 245 -10.28 22.99 -17.09
CA VAL A 245 -9.67 21.82 -17.74
C VAL A 245 -10.65 20.63 -17.75
N VAL A 246 -11.30 20.35 -16.63
CA VAL A 246 -12.29 19.27 -16.53
C VAL A 246 -13.51 19.56 -17.43
N GLN A 247 -14.02 20.79 -17.41
CA GLN A 247 -15.19 21.17 -18.23
C GLN A 247 -14.89 21.11 -19.72
N LYS A 248 -13.68 21.51 -20.13
CA LYS A 248 -13.23 21.37 -21.54
C LYS A 248 -13.28 19.90 -21.97
N LYS A 249 -12.86 18.98 -21.12
CA LYS A 249 -12.91 17.55 -21.42
C LYS A 249 -14.34 17.00 -21.41
N VAL A 250 -15.18 17.45 -20.49
CA VAL A 250 -16.62 17.12 -20.49
C VAL A 250 -17.26 17.48 -21.82
N ASN A 251 -16.99 18.69 -22.33
CA ASN A 251 -17.52 19.17 -23.61
C ASN A 251 -16.99 18.39 -24.83
N GLN A 252 -15.87 17.66 -24.68
CA GLN A 252 -15.35 16.76 -25.74
C GLN A 252 -15.98 15.38 -25.71
N LEU A 253 -16.53 14.98 -24.55
CA LEU A 253 -17.11 13.65 -24.34
C LEU A 253 -18.64 13.63 -24.36
N ALA A 254 -19.28 14.81 -24.30
CA ALA A 254 -20.72 15.01 -24.41
C ALA A 254 -21.16 15.14 -25.87
#